data_422da39919f668340020615c76ba60be
#
_entry.id   422da39919f668340020615c76ba60be
#
_cell.length_a   1.000
_cell.length_b   1.000
_cell.length_c   1.000
_cell.angle_alpha   90.00
_cell.angle_beta   90.00
_cell.angle_gamma   90.00
#
_symmetry.space_group_name_H-M   'P 1'
#
loop_
_entity.id
_entity.type
_entity.pdbx_description
1 polymer ?
#
loop_
_entity_poly.entity_id
_entity_poly.type
_entity_poly.pdbx_seq_one_letter_code
_entity_poly.pdbx_strand_id
1 'polypeptide(L)'
;MLAVLLPALVLLAGTHAEPAIAQDRNAVARARMMAEIAAMARETAAETGRPRFGDAVMAAMGKVPRHRFVPFVQELFAYENRPLPIGENQTISQPYIVALMTDLLDPKPTDTVLEVGTGSGYQAAVLAELVAKVYTIEIVEPLAKRAIRLFEQLGYRNVEVRIGDGYGGWPQAAPFDSIIVTAAPAEIPKPLIDQLKPGGRMVIP
;
A
#
# COMPACT_ATOMS: atom_id res chain seq x y z
N MET A 1 -14.78 -18.73 -57.35
CA MET A 1 -14.78 -17.96 -56.10
C MET A 1 -14.06 -18.78 -55.03
N LEU A 2 -12.82 -18.46 -54.72
CA LEU A 2 -12.03 -19.17 -53.72
C LEU A 2 -12.07 -18.33 -52.41
N ALA A 3 -12.68 -18.88 -51.39
CA ALA A 3 -12.70 -18.23 -50.06
C ALA A 3 -11.42 -18.58 -49.30
N VAL A 4 -10.63 -17.55 -49.01
CA VAL A 4 -9.43 -17.67 -48.18
C VAL A 4 -9.86 -17.46 -46.71
N LEU A 5 -9.83 -18.54 -45.93
CA LEU A 5 -9.97 -18.46 -44.46
C LEU A 5 -8.63 -18.04 -43.86
N LEU A 6 -8.57 -16.85 -43.24
CA LEU A 6 -7.47 -16.40 -42.38
C LEU A 6 -7.65 -17.03 -40.98
N PRO A 7 -6.60 -17.65 -40.41
CA PRO A 7 -6.69 -18.12 -39.02
C PRO A 7 -6.63 -16.94 -38.04
N ALA A 8 -7.58 -16.90 -37.11
CA ALA A 8 -7.59 -15.96 -35.99
C ALA A 8 -6.42 -16.29 -35.06
N LEU A 9 -5.49 -15.33 -34.92
CA LEU A 9 -4.39 -15.40 -33.98
C LEU A 9 -4.95 -15.10 -32.56
N VAL A 10 -5.14 -16.16 -31.78
CA VAL A 10 -5.48 -16.03 -30.34
C VAL A 10 -4.21 -15.58 -29.60
N LEU A 11 -4.12 -14.31 -29.23
CA LEU A 11 -3.13 -13.84 -28.28
C LEU A 11 -3.47 -14.42 -26.90
N LEU A 12 -2.77 -15.48 -26.51
CA LEU A 12 -2.72 -15.94 -25.13
C LEU A 12 -1.97 -14.89 -24.31
N ALA A 13 -2.70 -14.11 -23.51
CA ALA A 13 -2.12 -13.29 -22.48
C ALA A 13 -1.44 -14.22 -21.46
N GLY A 14 -0.12 -14.37 -21.60
CA GLY A 14 0.67 -15.16 -20.67
C GLY A 14 0.67 -14.51 -19.29
N THR A 15 -0.01 -15.12 -18.34
CA THR A 15 0.22 -14.86 -16.93
C THR A 15 1.65 -15.33 -16.64
N HIS A 16 2.58 -14.40 -16.47
CA HIS A 16 3.94 -14.73 -16.05
C HIS A 16 3.87 -15.22 -14.60
N ALA A 17 3.68 -16.51 -14.39
CA ALA A 17 3.87 -17.13 -13.09
C ALA A 17 5.35 -17.02 -12.71
N GLU A 18 5.63 -16.51 -11.51
CA GLU A 18 6.99 -16.50 -10.98
C GLU A 18 7.54 -17.93 -10.90
N PRO A 19 8.83 -18.15 -11.20
CA PRO A 19 9.44 -19.46 -11.06
C PRO A 19 9.34 -19.94 -9.60
N ALA A 20 9.05 -21.22 -9.38
CA ALA A 20 8.81 -21.81 -8.05
C ALA A 20 9.91 -21.51 -7.02
N ILE A 21 11.17 -21.42 -7.44
CA ILE A 21 12.31 -21.04 -6.56
C ILE A 21 12.19 -19.59 -6.06
N ALA A 22 11.70 -18.66 -6.89
CA ALA A 22 11.49 -17.27 -6.49
C ALA A 22 10.32 -17.14 -5.52
N GLN A 23 9.24 -17.91 -5.73
CA GLN A 23 8.10 -17.97 -4.81
C GLN A 23 8.50 -18.50 -3.43
N ASP A 24 9.31 -19.56 -3.37
CA ASP A 24 9.78 -20.14 -2.10
C ASP A 24 10.68 -19.14 -1.34
N ARG A 25 11.62 -18.50 -2.01
CA ARG A 25 12.48 -17.48 -1.41
C ARG A 25 11.67 -16.29 -0.87
N ASN A 26 10.70 -15.80 -1.60
CA ASN A 26 9.85 -14.70 -1.16
C ASN A 26 8.95 -15.11 0.02
N ALA A 27 8.50 -16.36 0.08
CA ALA A 27 7.73 -16.88 1.20
C ALA A 27 8.55 -16.90 2.49
N VAL A 28 9.79 -17.39 2.45
CA VAL A 28 10.71 -17.42 3.59
C VAL A 28 11.06 -16.00 4.05
N ALA A 29 11.42 -15.10 3.12
CA ALA A 29 11.76 -13.72 3.45
C ALA A 29 10.56 -12.96 4.04
N ARG A 30 9.36 -13.20 3.53
CA ARG A 30 8.11 -12.64 4.08
C ARG A 30 7.83 -13.14 5.48
N ALA A 31 7.97 -14.43 5.74
CA ALA A 31 7.78 -14.99 7.07
C ALA A 31 8.73 -14.38 8.10
N ARG A 32 10.01 -14.17 7.70
CA ARG A 32 10.99 -13.47 8.53
C ARG A 32 10.58 -12.02 8.80
N MET A 33 10.18 -11.25 7.79
CA MET A 33 9.66 -9.89 7.96
C MET A 33 8.50 -9.83 8.96
N MET A 34 7.54 -10.76 8.85
CA MET A 34 6.40 -10.83 9.78
C MET A 34 6.84 -11.09 11.21
N ALA A 35 7.83 -11.96 11.43
CA ALA A 35 8.39 -12.22 12.76
C ALA A 35 9.12 -10.99 13.32
N GLU A 36 9.88 -10.26 12.49
CA GLU A 36 10.57 -9.03 12.86
C GLU A 36 9.57 -7.90 13.21
N ILE A 37 8.48 -7.74 12.46
CA ILE A 37 7.39 -6.81 12.78
C ILE A 37 6.79 -7.13 14.15
N ALA A 38 6.48 -8.40 14.42
CA ALA A 38 5.90 -8.81 15.68
C ALA A 38 6.89 -8.67 16.87
N ALA A 39 8.19 -8.85 16.65
CA ALA A 39 9.21 -8.60 17.66
C ALA A 39 9.30 -7.11 18.00
N MET A 40 9.38 -6.26 16.97
CA MET A 40 9.49 -4.80 17.12
C MET A 40 8.24 -4.20 17.79
N ALA A 41 7.04 -4.74 17.53
CA ALA A 41 5.83 -4.32 18.24
C ALA A 41 5.93 -4.53 19.76
N ARG A 42 6.53 -5.62 20.20
CA ARG A 42 6.77 -5.89 21.63
C ARG A 42 7.84 -4.96 22.22
N GLU A 43 8.91 -4.72 21.46
CA GLU A 43 10.03 -3.86 21.88
C GLU A 43 9.59 -2.40 22.05
N THR A 44 8.71 -1.91 21.18
CA THR A 44 8.22 -0.52 21.19
C THR A 44 6.87 -0.35 21.89
N ALA A 45 6.42 -1.36 22.66
CA ALA A 45 5.11 -1.37 23.29
C ALA A 45 4.89 -0.22 24.28
N ALA A 46 5.96 0.21 24.97
CA ALA A 46 5.90 1.30 25.93
C ALA A 46 5.62 2.66 25.26
N GLU A 47 6.16 2.87 24.05
CA GLU A 47 6.03 4.10 23.28
C GLU A 47 4.74 4.14 22.48
N THR A 48 4.36 3.01 21.88
CA THR A 48 3.24 2.93 20.92
C THR A 48 1.91 2.52 21.56
N GLY A 49 1.94 1.93 22.75
CA GLY A 49 0.78 1.28 23.36
C GLY A 49 0.31 0.02 22.60
N ARG A 50 1.14 -0.52 21.67
CA ARG A 50 0.78 -1.62 20.76
C ARG A 50 1.78 -2.79 20.88
N PRO A 51 1.66 -3.63 21.92
CA PRO A 51 2.57 -4.79 22.10
C PRO A 51 2.40 -5.87 21.03
N ARG A 52 1.30 -5.81 20.29
CA ARG A 52 0.98 -6.63 19.12
C ARG A 52 0.05 -5.87 18.19
N PHE A 53 0.09 -6.17 16.89
CA PHE A 53 -0.85 -5.64 15.92
C PHE A 53 -2.02 -6.61 15.71
N GLY A 54 -3.16 -6.08 15.25
CA GLY A 54 -4.36 -6.85 14.97
C GLY A 54 -4.13 -7.93 13.92
N ASP A 55 -4.81 -9.08 14.07
CA ASP A 55 -4.63 -10.22 13.18
C ASP A 55 -4.96 -9.89 11.72
N ALA A 56 -5.95 -9.04 11.47
CA ALA A 56 -6.31 -8.59 10.12
C ALA A 56 -5.18 -7.78 9.48
N VAL A 57 -4.55 -6.86 10.23
CA VAL A 57 -3.41 -6.06 9.76
C VAL A 57 -2.24 -6.98 9.42
N MET A 58 -1.91 -7.91 10.32
CA MET A 58 -0.83 -8.87 10.08
C MET A 58 -1.12 -9.78 8.89
N ALA A 59 -2.37 -10.22 8.71
CA ALA A 59 -2.77 -11.00 7.54
C ALA A 59 -2.60 -10.21 6.24
N ALA A 60 -3.03 -8.94 6.21
CA ALA A 60 -2.85 -8.05 5.05
C ALA A 60 -1.35 -7.85 4.73
N MET A 61 -0.52 -7.57 5.74
CA MET A 61 0.94 -7.46 5.59
C MET A 61 1.57 -8.74 5.03
N GLY A 62 1.08 -9.90 5.46
CA GLY A 62 1.53 -11.20 4.96
C GLY A 62 1.04 -11.53 3.55
N LYS A 63 -0.10 -10.99 3.11
CA LYS A 63 -0.71 -11.24 1.81
C LYS A 63 -0.10 -10.38 0.71
N VAL A 64 0.08 -9.07 0.96
CA VAL A 64 0.53 -8.12 -0.06
C VAL A 64 1.98 -8.40 -0.48
N PRO A 65 2.25 -8.66 -1.79
CA PRO A 65 3.57 -9.04 -2.28
C PRO A 65 4.51 -7.83 -2.36
N ARG A 66 5.13 -7.44 -1.23
CA ARG A 66 5.93 -6.21 -1.11
C ARG A 66 7.03 -6.10 -2.17
N HIS A 67 7.64 -7.21 -2.62
CA HIS A 67 8.66 -7.21 -3.68
C HIS A 67 8.15 -6.66 -5.02
N ARG A 68 6.82 -6.65 -5.25
CA ARG A 68 6.22 -6.03 -6.44
C ARG A 68 6.16 -4.50 -6.37
N PHE A 69 6.34 -3.92 -5.18
CA PHE A 69 6.23 -2.49 -4.90
C PHE A 69 7.60 -1.78 -4.82
N VAL A 70 8.68 -2.47 -5.18
CA VAL A 70 10.03 -1.92 -5.23
C VAL A 70 10.62 -2.08 -6.63
N PRO A 71 11.61 -1.25 -7.03
CA PRO A 71 12.35 -1.47 -8.27
C PRO A 71 13.06 -2.83 -8.27
N PHE A 72 13.27 -3.41 -9.45
CA PHE A 72 13.93 -4.72 -9.63
C PHE A 72 15.23 -4.86 -8.83
N VAL A 73 16.07 -3.81 -8.81
CA VAL A 73 17.33 -3.81 -8.05
C VAL A 73 17.15 -3.90 -6.53
N GLN A 74 15.94 -3.66 -6.03
CA GLN A 74 15.60 -3.73 -4.61
C GLN A 74 14.80 -4.99 -4.23
N GLU A 75 14.39 -5.82 -5.19
CA GLU A 75 13.53 -6.98 -4.93
C GLU A 75 14.12 -7.96 -3.91
N LEU A 76 15.44 -8.18 -3.94
CA LEU A 76 16.12 -9.06 -2.99
C LEU A 76 16.01 -8.59 -1.54
N PHE A 77 15.85 -7.30 -1.33
CA PHE A 77 15.78 -6.63 -0.03
C PHE A 77 14.34 -6.30 0.38
N ALA A 78 13.37 -6.56 -0.50
CA ALA A 78 11.99 -6.09 -0.34
C ALA A 78 11.34 -6.46 1.00
N TYR A 79 11.74 -7.57 1.59
CA TYR A 79 11.21 -8.07 2.87
C TYR A 79 12.10 -7.76 4.07
N GLU A 80 13.17 -6.96 3.90
CA GLU A 80 13.92 -6.44 5.04
C GLU A 80 13.09 -5.36 5.76
N ASN A 81 13.15 -5.36 7.10
CA ASN A 81 12.37 -4.43 7.92
C ASN A 81 13.01 -3.04 8.00
N ARG A 82 13.20 -2.42 6.84
CA ARG A 82 13.75 -1.07 6.65
C ARG A 82 13.12 -0.36 5.44
N PRO A 83 13.24 0.97 5.34
CA PRO A 83 12.88 1.71 4.13
C PRO A 83 13.79 1.32 2.96
N LEU A 84 13.25 1.36 1.72
CA LEU A 84 14.01 1.11 0.49
C LEU A 84 13.72 2.19 -0.54
N PRO A 85 14.72 2.58 -1.37
CA PRO A 85 14.50 3.57 -2.42
C PRO A 85 13.56 3.04 -3.51
N ILE A 86 12.63 3.89 -3.96
CA ILE A 86 11.68 3.60 -5.05
C ILE A 86 11.85 4.52 -6.26
N GLY A 87 12.91 5.32 -6.27
CA GLY A 87 13.15 6.37 -7.26
C GLY A 87 12.55 7.71 -6.84
N GLU A 88 12.76 8.74 -7.65
CA GLU A 88 12.27 10.10 -7.42
C GLU A 88 12.63 10.67 -6.02
N ASN A 89 13.76 10.26 -5.45
CA ASN A 89 14.20 10.56 -4.08
C ASN A 89 13.17 10.14 -3.00
N GLN A 90 12.31 9.16 -3.31
CA GLN A 90 11.32 8.62 -2.39
C GLN A 90 11.67 7.20 -1.97
N THR A 91 11.07 6.77 -0.87
CA THR A 91 11.24 5.42 -0.32
C THR A 91 9.90 4.75 -0.07
N ILE A 92 9.86 3.42 -0.17
CA ILE A 92 8.82 2.62 0.46
C ILE A 92 9.11 2.54 1.95
N SER A 93 8.12 2.79 2.78
CA SER A 93 8.26 2.81 4.24
C SER A 93 8.73 1.46 4.80
N GLN A 94 9.39 1.49 5.95
CA GLN A 94 9.73 0.30 6.73
C GLN A 94 8.46 -0.54 6.99
N PRO A 95 8.50 -1.88 6.80
CA PRO A 95 7.34 -2.74 7.04
C PRO A 95 6.70 -2.58 8.42
N TYR A 96 7.51 -2.46 9.47
CA TYR A 96 7.00 -2.20 10.82
C TYR A 96 6.17 -0.92 10.91
N ILE A 97 6.63 0.19 10.30
CA ILE A 97 5.91 1.47 10.30
C ILE A 97 4.58 1.36 9.53
N VAL A 98 4.57 0.64 8.40
CA VAL A 98 3.31 0.36 7.65
C VAL A 98 2.32 -0.40 8.55
N ALA A 99 2.78 -1.45 9.25
CA ALA A 99 1.94 -2.22 10.15
C ALA A 99 1.44 -1.39 11.33
N LEU A 100 2.31 -0.61 11.98
CA LEU A 100 1.97 0.26 13.11
C LEU A 100 0.94 1.32 12.71
N MET A 101 1.19 2.07 11.64
CA MET A 101 0.27 3.13 11.19
C MET A 101 -1.08 2.55 10.77
N THR A 102 -1.09 1.38 10.12
CA THR A 102 -2.33 0.69 9.75
C THR A 102 -3.10 0.21 10.99
N ASP A 103 -2.40 -0.32 11.99
CA ASP A 103 -3.03 -0.78 13.25
C ASP A 103 -3.58 0.39 14.08
N LEU A 104 -2.86 1.52 14.14
CA LEU A 104 -3.32 2.75 14.80
C LEU A 104 -4.56 3.35 14.11
N LEU A 105 -4.67 3.19 12.80
CA LEU A 105 -5.83 3.62 12.02
C LEU A 105 -7.09 2.84 12.39
N ASP A 106 -6.95 1.60 12.87
CA ASP A 106 -8.05 0.70 13.28
C ASP A 106 -9.11 0.51 12.18
N PRO A 107 -8.70 0.13 10.93
CA PRO A 107 -9.58 0.09 9.78
C PRO A 107 -10.67 -0.97 9.91
N LYS A 108 -11.86 -0.69 9.37
CA LYS A 108 -12.99 -1.61 9.32
C LYS A 108 -13.30 -1.98 7.86
N PRO A 109 -13.84 -3.18 7.60
CA PRO A 109 -14.15 -3.64 6.23
C PRO A 109 -15.09 -2.73 5.43
N THR A 110 -15.87 -1.90 6.12
CA THR A 110 -16.83 -0.96 5.50
C THR A 110 -16.25 0.42 5.25
N ASP A 111 -15.03 0.69 5.72
CA ASP A 111 -14.45 2.02 5.72
C ASP A 111 -14.06 2.51 4.32
N THR A 112 -14.13 3.82 4.17
CA THR A 112 -13.51 4.58 3.08
C THR A 112 -12.33 5.36 3.65
N VAL A 113 -11.14 5.08 3.16
CA VAL A 113 -9.88 5.63 3.68
C VAL A 113 -9.22 6.54 2.65
N LEU A 114 -8.70 7.68 3.11
CA LEU A 114 -7.81 8.53 2.33
C LEU A 114 -6.36 8.28 2.76
N GLU A 115 -5.49 8.02 1.80
CA GLU A 115 -4.04 8.05 1.95
C GLU A 115 -3.47 9.29 1.27
N VAL A 116 -2.54 9.98 1.94
CA VAL A 116 -1.76 11.07 1.37
C VAL A 116 -0.31 10.63 1.27
N GLY A 117 0.19 10.47 0.05
CA GLY A 117 1.51 9.94 -0.26
C GLY A 117 1.46 8.50 -0.77
N THR A 118 0.94 8.25 -1.98
CA THR A 118 0.86 6.91 -2.58
C THR A 118 2.23 6.22 -2.66
N GLY A 119 3.26 6.95 -3.06
CA GLY A 119 4.61 6.44 -3.25
C GLY A 119 4.66 5.24 -4.18
N SER A 120 5.07 4.09 -3.64
CA SER A 120 5.06 2.81 -4.36
C SER A 120 3.67 2.20 -4.52
N GLY A 121 2.69 2.62 -3.71
CA GLY A 121 1.37 2.01 -3.57
C GLY A 121 1.28 0.90 -2.52
N TYR A 122 2.35 0.59 -1.80
CA TYR A 122 2.36 -0.54 -0.86
C TYR A 122 1.40 -0.34 0.32
N GLN A 123 1.40 0.85 0.94
CA GLN A 123 0.49 1.16 2.04
C GLN A 123 -0.98 1.13 1.57
N ALA A 124 -1.30 1.72 0.40
CA ALA A 124 -2.64 1.62 -0.19
C ALA A 124 -3.06 0.18 -0.46
N ALA A 125 -2.15 -0.69 -0.94
CA ALA A 125 -2.42 -2.10 -1.16
C ALA A 125 -2.71 -2.85 0.15
N VAL A 126 -1.99 -2.55 1.24
CA VAL A 126 -2.27 -3.11 2.57
C VAL A 126 -3.64 -2.67 3.07
N LEU A 127 -3.98 -1.39 2.93
CA LEU A 127 -5.31 -0.87 3.29
C LEU A 127 -6.41 -1.50 2.44
N ALA A 128 -6.18 -1.72 1.15
CA ALA A 128 -7.15 -2.32 0.24
C ALA A 128 -7.57 -3.75 0.62
N GLU A 129 -6.75 -4.46 1.39
CA GLU A 129 -7.09 -5.77 1.95
C GLU A 129 -8.00 -5.68 3.19
N LEU A 130 -8.16 -4.48 3.77
CA LEU A 130 -8.80 -4.25 5.06
C LEU A 130 -10.10 -3.45 4.97
N VAL A 131 -10.26 -2.64 3.92
CA VAL A 131 -11.34 -1.66 3.82
C VAL A 131 -12.12 -1.75 2.51
N ALA A 132 -13.31 -1.16 2.47
CA ALA A 132 -14.13 -1.15 1.27
C ALA A 132 -13.52 -0.32 0.13
N LYS A 133 -12.93 0.83 0.42
CA LYS A 133 -12.38 1.75 -0.58
C LYS A 133 -11.18 2.51 -0.05
N VAL A 134 -10.15 2.63 -0.89
CA VAL A 134 -8.98 3.47 -0.65
C VAL A 134 -8.91 4.54 -1.72
N TYR A 135 -8.83 5.79 -1.31
CA TYR A 135 -8.42 6.93 -2.12
C TYR A 135 -7.00 7.29 -1.77
N THR A 136 -6.13 7.49 -2.75
CA THR A 136 -4.73 7.83 -2.49
C THR A 136 -4.24 8.93 -3.40
N ILE A 137 -3.46 9.88 -2.85
CA ILE A 137 -2.96 11.06 -3.57
C ILE A 137 -1.45 11.01 -3.61
N GLU A 138 -0.89 11.28 -4.81
CA GLU A 138 0.56 11.36 -5.02
C GLU A 138 0.91 12.61 -5.84
N ILE A 139 1.82 13.42 -5.31
CA ILE A 139 2.28 14.63 -5.98
C ILE A 139 3.35 14.33 -7.05
N VAL A 140 4.09 13.23 -6.87
CA VAL A 140 5.14 12.81 -7.80
C VAL A 140 4.51 11.97 -8.91
N GLU A 141 4.18 12.60 -10.02
CA GLU A 141 3.45 11.99 -11.13
C GLU A 141 4.05 10.65 -11.64
N PRO A 142 5.39 10.47 -11.82
CA PRO A 142 5.97 9.20 -12.21
C PRO A 142 5.67 8.07 -11.22
N LEU A 143 5.63 8.34 -9.90
CA LEU A 143 5.27 7.37 -8.86
C LEU A 143 3.80 7.00 -8.97
N ALA A 144 2.91 7.98 -9.02
CA ALA A 144 1.48 7.75 -9.17
C ALA A 144 1.14 6.88 -10.39
N LYS A 145 1.74 7.19 -11.55
CA LYS A 145 1.55 6.39 -12.77
C LYS A 145 2.05 4.96 -12.64
N ARG A 146 3.15 4.72 -11.90
CA ARG A 146 3.63 3.36 -11.61
C ARG A 146 2.66 2.61 -10.69
N ALA A 147 2.19 3.27 -9.64
CA ALA A 147 1.23 2.69 -8.69
C ALA A 147 -0.08 2.29 -9.37
N ILE A 148 -0.65 3.17 -10.23
CA ILE A 148 -1.87 2.88 -11.00
C ILE A 148 -1.70 1.59 -11.82
N ARG A 149 -0.64 1.48 -12.62
CA ARG A 149 -0.38 0.29 -13.43
C ARG A 149 -0.18 -0.96 -12.58
N LEU A 150 0.47 -0.81 -11.42
CA LEU A 150 0.70 -1.93 -10.51
C LEU A 150 -0.60 -2.41 -9.87
N PHE A 151 -1.48 -1.51 -9.44
CA PHE A 151 -2.80 -1.89 -8.91
C PHE A 151 -3.64 -2.62 -9.96
N GLU A 152 -3.64 -2.16 -11.21
CA GLU A 152 -4.31 -2.86 -12.32
C GLU A 152 -3.75 -4.29 -12.50
N GLN A 153 -2.42 -4.44 -12.54
CA GLN A 153 -1.73 -5.73 -12.69
C GLN A 153 -2.01 -6.69 -11.53
N LEU A 154 -2.11 -6.18 -10.30
CA LEU A 154 -2.37 -6.97 -9.10
C LEU A 154 -3.87 -7.15 -8.80
N GLY A 155 -4.75 -6.53 -9.58
CA GLY A 155 -6.20 -6.67 -9.48
C GLY A 155 -6.84 -5.89 -8.33
N TYR A 156 -6.19 -4.84 -7.79
CA TYR A 156 -6.78 -3.95 -6.80
C TYR A 156 -7.81 -3.02 -7.45
N ARG A 157 -9.10 -3.32 -7.28
CA ARG A 157 -10.22 -2.56 -7.88
C ARG A 157 -10.82 -1.54 -6.92
N ASN A 158 -10.48 -1.62 -5.65
CA ASN A 158 -10.97 -0.73 -4.60
C ASN A 158 -9.96 0.39 -4.23
N VAL A 159 -8.90 0.57 -5.03
CA VAL A 159 -7.94 1.67 -4.89
C VAL A 159 -8.14 2.67 -6.02
N GLU A 160 -8.22 3.95 -5.67
CA GLU A 160 -8.31 5.06 -6.63
C GLU A 160 -7.17 6.05 -6.38
N VAL A 161 -6.39 6.32 -7.41
CA VAL A 161 -5.19 7.17 -7.33
C VAL A 161 -5.45 8.51 -7.99
N ARG A 162 -5.12 9.61 -7.31
CA ARG A 162 -5.12 10.96 -7.87
C ARG A 162 -3.70 11.52 -7.88
N ILE A 163 -3.32 12.11 -9.00
CA ILE A 163 -2.09 12.88 -9.12
C ILE A 163 -2.37 14.32 -8.66
N GLY A 164 -1.61 14.80 -7.69
CA GLY A 164 -1.75 16.16 -7.18
C GLY A 164 -1.23 16.36 -5.77
N ASP A 165 -1.39 17.58 -5.28
CA ASP A 165 -1.05 17.94 -3.92
C ASP A 165 -2.09 17.37 -2.94
N GLY A 166 -1.61 16.55 -1.99
CA GLY A 166 -2.42 15.94 -0.95
C GLY A 166 -2.80 16.87 0.20
N TYR A 167 -2.23 18.08 0.27
CA TYR A 167 -2.53 19.05 1.34
C TYR A 167 -4.02 19.40 1.40
N GLY A 168 -4.66 19.53 0.24
CA GLY A 168 -6.10 19.82 0.12
C GLY A 168 -7.02 18.61 0.34
N GLY A 169 -6.47 17.41 0.53
CA GLY A 169 -7.24 16.18 0.62
C GLY A 169 -7.98 15.86 -0.68
N TRP A 170 -9.14 15.21 -0.55
CA TRP A 170 -10.01 14.83 -1.69
C TRP A 170 -11.47 15.16 -1.42
N PRO A 171 -11.88 16.46 -1.52
CA PRO A 171 -13.22 16.91 -1.13
C PRO A 171 -14.36 16.17 -1.82
N GLN A 172 -14.17 15.75 -3.11
CA GLN A 172 -15.20 15.06 -3.89
C GLN A 172 -15.48 13.63 -3.41
N ALA A 173 -14.54 13.03 -2.67
CA ALA A 173 -14.67 11.68 -2.10
C ALA A 173 -14.96 11.71 -0.59
N ALA A 174 -14.85 12.87 0.05
CA ALA A 174 -15.11 13.05 1.47
C ALA A 174 -16.61 12.87 1.81
N PRO A 175 -16.96 12.56 3.08
CA PRO A 175 -16.07 12.40 4.23
C PRO A 175 -15.48 10.99 4.34
N PHE A 176 -14.28 10.88 4.94
CA PHE A 176 -13.55 9.62 5.14
C PHE A 176 -13.73 9.06 6.56
N ASP A 177 -13.78 7.74 6.68
CA ASP A 177 -13.77 7.06 7.98
C ASP A 177 -12.43 7.22 8.67
N SER A 178 -11.34 7.19 7.89
CA SER A 178 -10.01 7.48 8.39
C SER A 178 -9.08 8.04 7.31
N ILE A 179 -8.01 8.73 7.76
CA ILE A 179 -6.99 9.33 6.90
C ILE A 179 -5.62 8.89 7.39
N ILE A 180 -4.78 8.43 6.47
CA ILE A 180 -3.37 8.13 6.75
C ILE A 180 -2.48 9.03 5.91
N VAL A 181 -1.51 9.68 6.55
CA VAL A 181 -0.52 10.51 5.86
C VAL A 181 0.83 9.82 5.93
N THR A 182 1.36 9.44 4.79
CA THR A 182 2.65 8.74 4.68
C THR A 182 3.80 9.66 4.27
N ALA A 183 3.54 10.95 4.29
CA ALA A 183 4.51 12.04 4.18
C ALA A 183 4.61 12.77 5.53
N ALA A 184 5.69 13.51 5.76
CA ALA A 184 5.89 14.28 6.99
C ALA A 184 5.64 15.78 6.75
N PRO A 185 4.39 16.27 6.81
CA PRO A 185 4.10 17.69 6.69
C PRO A 185 4.54 18.44 7.94
N ALA A 186 4.86 19.73 7.80
CA ALA A 186 5.27 20.58 8.93
C ALA A 186 4.14 20.83 9.95
N GLU A 187 2.89 20.72 9.53
CA GLU A 187 1.70 20.88 10.34
C GLU A 187 0.57 19.96 9.83
N ILE A 188 -0.41 19.67 10.67
CA ILE A 188 -1.58 18.89 10.28
C ILE A 188 -2.45 19.76 9.36
N PRO A 189 -2.66 19.38 8.08
CA PRO A 189 -3.46 20.18 7.16
C PRO A 189 -4.92 20.24 7.60
N LYS A 190 -5.44 21.45 7.86
CA LYS A 190 -6.84 21.64 8.22
C LYS A 190 -7.84 21.01 7.22
N PRO A 191 -7.62 21.05 5.89
CA PRO A 191 -8.53 20.39 4.95
C PRO A 191 -8.67 18.89 5.17
N LEU A 192 -7.65 18.19 5.71
CA LEU A 192 -7.75 16.77 6.03
C LEU A 192 -8.62 16.54 7.27
N ILE A 193 -8.51 17.42 8.28
CA ILE A 193 -9.37 17.35 9.48
C ILE A 193 -10.84 17.56 9.08
N ASP A 194 -11.11 18.55 8.22
CA ASP A 194 -12.46 18.90 7.77
C ASP A 194 -13.10 17.77 6.91
N GLN A 195 -12.30 16.85 6.36
CA GLN A 195 -12.74 15.73 5.55
C GLN A 195 -12.87 14.41 6.33
N LEU A 196 -12.56 14.39 7.62
CA LEU A 196 -12.83 13.25 8.49
C LEU A 196 -14.31 13.21 8.90
N LYS A 197 -14.87 12.01 8.98
CA LYS A 197 -16.15 11.79 9.66
C LYS A 197 -16.04 12.10 11.16
N PRO A 198 -17.12 12.52 11.83
CA PRO A 198 -17.12 12.58 13.28
C PRO A 198 -16.71 11.24 13.90
N GLY A 199 -15.70 11.26 14.78
CA GLY A 199 -15.12 10.05 15.36
C GLY A 199 -14.12 9.31 14.46
N GLY A 200 -13.86 9.80 13.25
CA GLY A 200 -12.83 9.29 12.33
C GLY A 200 -11.43 9.47 12.89
N ARG A 201 -10.47 8.68 12.38
CA ARG A 201 -9.08 8.69 12.84
C ARG A 201 -8.15 9.23 11.78
N MET A 202 -7.15 10.00 12.20
CA MET A 202 -6.03 10.39 11.36
C MET A 202 -4.73 9.84 11.97
N VAL A 203 -3.92 9.19 11.14
CA VAL A 203 -2.56 8.78 11.50
C VAL A 203 -1.58 9.54 10.62
N ILE A 204 -0.66 10.24 11.27
CA ILE A 204 0.32 11.14 10.63
C ILE A 204 1.61 11.07 11.43
N PRO A 205 2.81 10.96 10.78
CA PRO A 205 4.09 10.90 11.46
C PRO A 205 4.54 12.25 12.00
#